data_d7fb0ea68c4928455e7018ffebb825e7
#
_entry.id   d7fb0ea68c4928455e7018ffebb825e7
#
_cell.length_a   1.000
_cell.length_b   1.000
_cell.length_c   1.000
_cell.angle_alpha   90.00
_cell.angle_beta   90.00
_cell.angle_gamma   90.00
#
_symmetry.space_group_name_H-M   'P 1'
#
loop_
_entity.id
_entity.type
_entity.pdbx_description
1 polymer ?
#
loop_
_entity_poly.entity_id
_entity_poly.type
_entity_poly.pdbx_seq_one_letter_code
_entity_poly.pdbx_strand_id
1 'polypeptide(L)'
;SSQPLSAMLLASPSFPFPVRLETYGKGVSRGYFQMSLEIAKICGSKNHSSSGEINIVPWEVSLPDSIEMPTEDSLIPIAMLISELHGAKLELNTEPSTSPAINRLIKKSSSIDLRDESDLICPASVLMAIGNGGKISGAAHSRGKESNRVESTLYLLRCFGMDAKATSDGLEIPGNQSP
;
A
#
# COMPACT_ATOMS: atom_id res chain seq x y z
N SER A 1 2.03 10.20 4.77
CA SER A 1 0.96 9.28 5.24
C SER A 1 -0.41 9.89 5.00
N SER A 2 -1.37 9.10 4.57
CA SER A 2 -2.77 9.51 4.42
C SER A 2 -3.57 9.40 5.75
N GLN A 3 -3.02 8.78 6.76
CA GLN A 3 -3.70 8.54 8.05
C GLN A 3 -4.29 9.80 8.71
N PRO A 4 -3.58 10.95 8.79
CA PRO A 4 -4.17 12.16 9.36
C PRO A 4 -5.40 12.64 8.58
N LEU A 5 -5.40 12.53 7.25
CA LEU A 5 -6.52 12.92 6.40
C LEU A 5 -7.73 12.00 6.63
N SER A 6 -7.49 10.68 6.69
CA SER A 6 -8.53 9.69 7.01
C SER A 6 -9.11 9.93 8.41
N ALA A 7 -8.26 10.20 9.40
CA ALA A 7 -8.70 10.48 10.77
C ALA A 7 -9.59 11.74 10.83
N MET A 8 -9.20 12.84 10.16
CA MET A 8 -10.00 14.07 10.08
C MET A 8 -11.35 13.84 9.39
N LEU A 9 -11.35 13.09 8.30
CA LEU A 9 -12.58 12.74 7.58
C LEU A 9 -13.54 11.92 8.46
N LEU A 10 -13.04 10.87 9.10
CA LEU A 10 -13.87 9.98 9.91
C LEU A 10 -14.34 10.61 11.23
N ALA A 11 -13.58 11.58 11.77
CA ALA A 11 -13.97 12.34 12.95
C ALA A 11 -14.98 13.48 12.63
N SER A 12 -15.13 13.83 11.36
CA SER A 12 -15.89 15.03 10.96
C SER A 12 -17.39 15.04 11.32
N PRO A 13 -18.08 13.90 11.53
CA PRO A 13 -19.43 13.92 12.10
C PRO A 13 -19.52 14.68 13.43
N SER A 14 -18.44 14.70 14.21
CA SER A 14 -18.38 15.38 15.51
C SER A 14 -17.89 16.84 15.43
N PHE A 15 -17.55 17.34 14.25
CA PHE A 15 -17.02 18.69 14.12
C PHE A 15 -18.13 19.75 14.26
N PRO A 16 -17.88 20.86 14.96
CA PRO A 16 -18.86 21.94 15.09
C PRO A 16 -18.93 22.84 13.86
N PHE A 17 -17.96 22.75 12.94
CA PHE A 17 -17.86 23.55 11.72
C PHE A 17 -17.07 22.84 10.63
N PRO A 18 -17.20 23.24 9.36
CA PRO A 18 -16.39 22.72 8.26
C PRO A 18 -14.91 23.04 8.42
N VAL A 19 -14.06 22.12 7.97
CA VAL A 19 -12.59 22.25 7.99
C VAL A 19 -12.07 22.15 6.56
N ARG A 20 -11.27 23.12 6.14
CA ARG A 20 -10.53 23.09 4.88
C ARG A 20 -9.11 22.63 5.15
N LEU A 21 -8.69 21.58 4.45
CA LEU A 21 -7.33 21.06 4.51
C LEU A 21 -6.64 21.31 3.16
N GLU A 22 -5.44 21.84 3.23
CA GLU A 22 -4.57 22.01 2.06
C GLU A 22 -3.42 21.00 2.16
N THR A 23 -3.17 20.28 1.08
CA THR A 23 -2.08 19.31 1.00
C THR A 23 -1.00 19.81 0.06
N TYR A 24 0.24 19.74 0.51
CA TYR A 24 1.40 20.19 -0.26
C TYR A 24 2.27 19.00 -0.68
N GLY A 25 2.83 19.10 -1.89
CA GLY A 25 3.71 18.08 -2.44
C GLY A 25 2.99 16.85 -3.01
N LYS A 26 3.78 15.83 -3.32
CA LYS A 26 3.25 14.56 -3.84
C LYS A 26 2.80 13.69 -2.67
N GLY A 27 1.51 13.46 -2.55
CA GLY A 27 0.94 12.56 -1.55
C GLY A 27 1.45 11.12 -1.72
N VAL A 28 1.51 10.40 -0.61
CA VAL A 28 1.82 8.96 -0.55
C VAL A 28 0.67 8.22 0.12
N SER A 29 0.54 6.92 -0.18
CA SER A 29 -0.52 6.08 0.40
C SER A 29 -1.94 6.62 0.12
N ARG A 30 -2.16 7.16 -1.07
CA ARG A 30 -3.43 7.83 -1.45
C ARG A 30 -4.60 6.86 -1.49
N GLY A 31 -4.38 5.61 -1.83
CA GLY A 31 -5.40 4.57 -1.87
C GLY A 31 -6.15 4.42 -0.55
N TYR A 32 -5.45 4.49 0.58
CA TYR A 32 -6.08 4.40 1.90
C TYR A 32 -7.00 5.58 2.23
N PHE A 33 -6.66 6.80 1.78
CA PHE A 33 -7.56 7.94 1.95
C PHE A 33 -8.79 7.83 1.04
N GLN A 34 -8.62 7.34 -0.18
CA GLN A 34 -9.72 7.07 -1.11
C GLN A 34 -10.69 6.04 -0.53
N MET A 35 -10.17 4.95 0.05
CA MET A 35 -10.97 3.95 0.77
C MET A 35 -11.76 4.58 1.92
N SER A 36 -11.14 5.47 2.70
CA SER A 36 -11.82 6.19 3.78
C SER A 36 -12.95 7.08 3.27
N LEU A 37 -12.77 7.74 2.11
CA LEU A 37 -13.81 8.52 1.44
C LEU A 37 -14.97 7.65 0.97
N GLU A 38 -14.70 6.48 0.42
CA GLU A 38 -15.72 5.55 -0.06
C GLU A 38 -16.56 5.00 1.11
N ILE A 39 -15.92 4.58 2.18
CA ILE A 39 -16.63 4.14 3.40
C ILE A 39 -17.45 5.28 3.99
N ALA A 40 -16.89 6.48 4.10
CA ALA A 40 -17.64 7.64 4.59
C ALA A 40 -18.88 7.93 3.72
N LYS A 41 -18.77 7.82 2.38
CA LYS A 41 -19.90 7.98 1.46
C LYS A 41 -20.99 6.94 1.69
N ILE A 42 -20.61 5.66 1.84
CA ILE A 42 -21.55 4.58 2.14
C ILE A 42 -22.31 4.87 3.45
N CYS A 43 -21.64 5.52 4.41
CA CYS A 43 -22.23 5.92 5.69
C CYS A 43 -22.93 7.30 5.67
N GLY A 44 -23.16 7.91 4.49
CA GLY A 44 -23.94 9.13 4.35
C GLY A 44 -23.14 10.43 4.14
N SER A 45 -21.80 10.39 4.12
CA SER A 45 -20.96 11.55 3.87
C SER A 45 -21.07 12.06 2.43
N LYS A 46 -21.11 13.38 2.27
CA LYS A 46 -20.98 14.07 0.97
C LYS A 46 -19.58 14.67 0.76
N ASN A 47 -18.65 14.37 1.66
CA ASN A 47 -17.28 14.85 1.56
C ASN A 47 -16.58 14.27 0.31
N HIS A 48 -15.75 15.09 -0.30
CA HIS A 48 -14.96 14.74 -1.48
C HIS A 48 -13.60 15.45 -1.45
N SER A 49 -12.66 14.96 -2.22
CA SER A 49 -11.37 15.62 -2.41
C SER A 49 -11.19 16.04 -3.85
N SER A 50 -10.58 17.20 -4.07
CA SER A 50 -10.20 17.70 -5.39
C SER A 50 -8.82 18.34 -5.35
N SER A 51 -7.98 18.02 -6.33
CA SER A 51 -6.72 18.73 -6.66
C SER A 51 -5.90 19.31 -5.49
N GLY A 52 -5.66 18.54 -4.42
CA GLY A 52 -4.84 19.01 -3.29
C GLY A 52 -5.59 19.76 -2.20
N GLU A 53 -6.87 19.99 -2.39
CA GLU A 53 -7.76 20.59 -1.40
C GLU A 53 -8.83 19.59 -0.97
N ILE A 54 -9.07 19.52 0.34
CA ILE A 54 -10.06 18.65 0.93
C ILE A 54 -10.93 19.50 1.83
N ASN A 55 -12.21 19.67 1.45
CA ASN A 55 -13.20 20.31 2.27
C ASN A 55 -13.97 19.26 3.06
N ILE A 56 -13.75 19.25 4.36
CA ILE A 56 -14.40 18.32 5.29
C ILE A 56 -15.55 19.07 5.96
N VAL A 57 -16.76 18.65 5.67
CA VAL A 57 -17.99 19.20 6.23
C VAL A 57 -18.54 18.20 7.26
N PRO A 58 -19.07 18.67 8.41
CA PRO A 58 -19.83 17.82 9.32
C PRO A 58 -20.98 17.14 8.60
N TRP A 59 -21.27 15.88 8.97
CA TRP A 59 -22.33 15.10 8.35
C TRP A 59 -22.96 14.16 9.36
N GLU A 60 -24.19 13.74 9.10
CA GLU A 60 -24.91 12.78 9.93
C GLU A 60 -24.60 11.36 9.46
N VAL A 61 -24.18 10.50 10.41
CA VAL A 61 -23.84 9.11 10.11
C VAL A 61 -25.12 8.30 9.91
N SER A 62 -25.23 7.70 8.73
CA SER A 62 -26.29 6.75 8.37
C SER A 62 -25.66 5.44 7.95
N LEU A 63 -25.78 4.42 8.78
CA LEU A 63 -25.20 3.10 8.50
C LEU A 63 -26.14 2.31 7.59
N PRO A 64 -25.60 1.68 6.52
CA PRO A 64 -26.36 0.73 5.72
C PRO A 64 -26.59 -0.57 6.49
N ASP A 65 -27.59 -1.34 6.08
CA ASP A 65 -27.91 -2.66 6.70
C ASP A 65 -26.75 -3.66 6.52
N SER A 66 -25.99 -3.54 5.44
CA SER A 66 -24.82 -4.39 5.17
C SER A 66 -23.75 -3.61 4.39
N ILE A 67 -22.51 -3.98 4.58
CA ILE A 67 -21.37 -3.48 3.80
C ILE A 67 -20.64 -4.67 3.22
N GLU A 68 -20.49 -4.70 1.90
CA GLU A 68 -19.64 -5.68 1.23
C GLU A 68 -18.17 -5.24 1.39
N MET A 69 -17.37 -6.10 2.02
CA MET A 69 -15.95 -5.84 2.22
C MET A 69 -15.17 -6.21 0.96
N PRO A 70 -14.35 -5.28 0.42
CA PRO A 70 -13.49 -5.60 -0.71
C PRO A 70 -12.44 -6.64 -0.34
N THR A 71 -11.91 -7.34 -1.35
CA THR A 71 -10.79 -8.26 -1.18
C THR A 71 -9.54 -7.52 -0.71
N GLU A 72 -8.79 -8.12 0.23
CA GLU A 72 -7.53 -7.58 0.72
C GLU A 72 -6.38 -7.97 -0.24
N ASP A 73 -6.19 -7.18 -1.26
CA ASP A 73 -5.20 -7.43 -2.33
C ASP A 73 -3.75 -7.46 -1.81
N SER A 74 -3.45 -6.79 -0.68
CA SER A 74 -2.09 -6.75 -0.12
C SER A 74 -1.60 -8.12 0.37
N LEU A 75 -2.49 -9.09 0.55
CA LEU A 75 -2.16 -10.47 0.87
C LEU A 75 -1.71 -11.29 -0.35
N ILE A 76 -2.00 -10.85 -1.57
CA ILE A 76 -1.61 -11.56 -2.79
C ILE A 76 -0.09 -11.81 -2.88
N PRO A 77 0.79 -10.82 -2.65
CA PRO A 77 2.23 -11.05 -2.67
C PRO A 77 2.71 -12.06 -1.62
N ILE A 78 2.03 -12.14 -0.47
CA ILE A 78 2.34 -13.14 0.58
C ILE A 78 1.95 -14.54 0.10
N ALA A 79 0.77 -14.69 -0.50
CA ALA A 79 0.34 -15.97 -1.08
C ALA A 79 1.27 -16.41 -2.23
N MET A 80 1.70 -15.48 -3.09
CA MET A 80 2.70 -15.73 -4.13
C MET A 80 4.02 -16.21 -3.54
N LEU A 81 4.48 -15.58 -2.46
CA LEU A 81 5.73 -15.97 -1.79
C LEU A 81 5.65 -17.38 -1.22
N ILE A 82 4.56 -17.73 -0.54
CA ILE A 82 4.32 -19.09 -0.04
C ILE A 82 4.31 -20.10 -1.19
N SER A 83 3.63 -19.76 -2.28
CA SER A 83 3.58 -20.60 -3.49
C SER A 83 4.99 -20.86 -4.07
N GLU A 84 5.78 -19.82 -4.27
CA GLU A 84 7.15 -19.94 -4.84
C GLU A 84 8.08 -20.71 -3.89
N LEU A 85 8.04 -20.46 -2.58
CA LEU A 85 8.93 -21.13 -1.60
C LEU A 85 8.60 -22.61 -1.43
N HIS A 86 7.35 -23.01 -1.57
CA HIS A 86 6.92 -24.39 -1.37
C HIS A 86 6.62 -25.15 -2.66
N GLY A 87 6.82 -24.54 -3.83
CA GLY A 87 6.46 -25.13 -5.12
C GLY A 87 4.98 -25.47 -5.24
N ALA A 88 4.13 -24.75 -4.52
CA ALA A 88 2.69 -24.95 -4.51
C ALA A 88 2.03 -24.21 -5.68
N LYS A 89 0.92 -24.74 -6.21
CA LYS A 89 0.12 -24.04 -7.22
C LYS A 89 -0.76 -23.01 -6.52
N LEU A 90 -0.64 -21.74 -6.92
CA LEU A 90 -1.50 -20.66 -6.45
C LEU A 90 -2.62 -20.42 -7.46
N GLU A 91 -3.85 -20.51 -7.00
CA GLU A 91 -5.05 -20.11 -7.75
C GLU A 91 -5.69 -18.92 -7.02
N LEU A 92 -5.73 -17.78 -7.67
CA LEU A 92 -6.37 -16.58 -7.15
C LEU A 92 -7.79 -16.50 -7.73
N ASN A 93 -8.80 -16.79 -6.91
CA ASN A 93 -10.22 -16.65 -7.25
C ASN A 93 -10.71 -15.24 -6.89
N THR A 94 -9.99 -14.22 -7.34
CA THR A 94 -10.30 -12.81 -7.09
C THR A 94 -10.37 -12.06 -8.42
N GLU A 95 -11.13 -10.96 -8.42
CA GLU A 95 -11.05 -9.99 -9.50
C GLU A 95 -9.60 -9.47 -9.64
N PRO A 96 -9.18 -9.06 -10.84
CA PRO A 96 -7.85 -8.48 -11.02
C PRO A 96 -7.63 -7.34 -10.04
N SER A 97 -6.48 -7.36 -9.36
CA SER A 97 -6.13 -6.32 -8.40
C SER A 97 -6.16 -4.94 -9.05
N THR A 98 -6.70 -3.96 -8.35
CA THR A 98 -6.65 -2.56 -8.75
C THR A 98 -5.28 -1.93 -8.50
N SER A 99 -4.41 -2.60 -7.72
CA SER A 99 -3.05 -2.15 -7.43
C SER A 99 -2.11 -2.33 -8.62
N PRO A 100 -1.51 -1.24 -9.15
CA PRO A 100 -0.49 -1.34 -10.18
C PRO A 100 0.76 -2.11 -9.72
N ALA A 101 1.14 -2.01 -8.43
CA ALA A 101 2.30 -2.69 -7.89
C ALA A 101 2.07 -4.21 -7.82
N ILE A 102 0.93 -4.65 -7.33
CA ILE A 102 0.56 -6.07 -7.26
C ILE A 102 0.48 -6.67 -8.67
N ASN A 103 -0.15 -5.98 -9.61
CA ASN A 103 -0.21 -6.42 -11.01
C ASN A 103 1.18 -6.56 -11.65
N ARG A 104 2.14 -5.69 -11.28
CA ARG A 104 3.53 -5.80 -11.72
C ARG A 104 4.25 -6.98 -11.06
N LEU A 105 3.98 -7.27 -9.79
CA LEU A 105 4.51 -8.46 -9.10
C LEU A 105 4.00 -9.75 -9.76
N ILE A 106 2.70 -9.85 -10.02
CA ILE A 106 2.09 -11.01 -10.72
C ILE A 106 2.75 -11.22 -12.08
N LYS A 107 3.04 -10.14 -12.81
CA LYS A 107 3.73 -10.18 -14.11
C LYS A 107 5.25 -10.37 -14.02
N LYS A 108 5.81 -10.56 -12.81
CA LYS A 108 7.25 -10.69 -12.54
C LYS A 108 8.08 -9.54 -13.17
N SER A 109 7.55 -8.30 -13.09
CA SER A 109 8.19 -7.12 -13.64
C SER A 109 9.46 -6.77 -12.87
N SER A 110 10.51 -6.34 -13.58
CA SER A 110 11.79 -5.94 -12.99
C SER A 110 11.78 -4.54 -12.33
N SER A 111 10.67 -3.82 -12.34
CA SER A 111 10.54 -2.51 -11.71
C SER A 111 9.16 -2.30 -11.13
N ILE A 112 9.09 -1.89 -9.86
CA ILE A 112 7.84 -1.66 -9.12
C ILE A 112 7.94 -0.34 -8.37
N ASP A 113 6.89 0.49 -8.45
CA ASP A 113 6.73 1.71 -7.63
C ASP A 113 5.81 1.39 -6.45
N LEU A 114 6.31 1.57 -5.22
CA LEU A 114 5.58 1.32 -3.98
C LEU A 114 5.19 2.61 -3.24
N ARG A 115 5.07 3.74 -3.94
CA ARG A 115 4.73 5.03 -3.35
C ARG A 115 3.42 4.98 -2.56
N ASP A 116 2.43 4.33 -3.11
CA ASP A 116 1.11 4.23 -2.49
C ASP A 116 0.93 2.96 -1.63
N GLU A 117 1.84 1.98 -1.75
CA GLU A 117 1.72 0.63 -1.15
C GLU A 117 3.05 0.17 -0.52
N SER A 118 3.66 1.02 0.32
CA SER A 118 4.98 0.76 0.92
C SER A 118 5.03 -0.42 1.91
N ASP A 119 3.91 -0.95 2.31
CA ASP A 119 3.77 -2.18 3.11
C ASP A 119 4.13 -3.43 2.29
N LEU A 120 4.05 -3.36 0.98
CA LEU A 120 4.48 -4.46 0.10
C LEU A 120 6.00 -4.58 -0.05
N ILE A 121 6.82 -3.67 0.52
CA ILE A 121 8.26 -3.64 0.30
C ILE A 121 8.93 -4.97 0.68
N CYS A 122 8.54 -5.56 1.80
CA CYS A 122 9.12 -6.81 2.26
C CYS A 122 8.75 -8.00 1.35
N PRO A 123 7.48 -8.37 1.14
CA PRO A 123 7.14 -9.51 0.28
C PRO A 123 7.56 -9.30 -1.18
N ALA A 124 7.49 -8.08 -1.70
CA ALA A 124 7.97 -7.76 -3.05
C ALA A 124 9.47 -7.99 -3.19
N SER A 125 10.26 -7.59 -2.19
CA SER A 125 11.72 -7.77 -2.21
C SER A 125 12.11 -9.25 -2.20
N VAL A 126 11.45 -10.08 -1.39
CA VAL A 126 11.73 -11.52 -1.34
C VAL A 126 11.32 -12.18 -2.66
N LEU A 127 10.14 -11.87 -3.20
CA LEU A 127 9.69 -12.37 -4.51
C LEU A 127 10.67 -11.98 -5.64
N MET A 128 11.20 -10.75 -5.63
CA MET A 128 12.22 -10.34 -6.58
C MET A 128 13.53 -11.09 -6.38
N ALA A 129 13.97 -11.27 -5.13
CA ALA A 129 15.23 -11.95 -4.83
C ALA A 129 15.23 -13.42 -5.32
N ILE A 130 14.18 -14.17 -5.04
CA ILE A 130 14.05 -15.56 -5.51
C ILE A 130 13.72 -15.65 -7.01
N GLY A 131 13.08 -14.63 -7.58
CA GLY A 131 12.78 -14.53 -9.00
C GLY A 131 13.91 -13.89 -9.81
N ASN A 132 13.57 -13.04 -10.75
CA ASN A 132 14.52 -12.44 -11.70
C ASN A 132 15.23 -11.16 -11.20
N GLY A 133 15.02 -10.79 -9.94
CA GLY A 133 15.52 -9.55 -9.38
C GLY A 133 14.74 -8.33 -9.86
N GLY A 134 15.24 -7.13 -9.51
CA GLY A 134 14.64 -5.91 -9.98
C GLY A 134 14.89 -4.70 -9.09
N LYS A 135 14.08 -3.67 -9.31
CA LYS A 135 14.14 -2.39 -8.60
C LYS A 135 12.80 -2.02 -8.00
N ILE A 136 12.83 -1.66 -6.74
CA ILE A 136 11.71 -1.04 -6.02
C ILE A 136 12.01 0.45 -5.89
N SER A 137 11.05 1.29 -6.29
CA SER A 137 11.08 2.75 -6.18
C SER A 137 9.89 3.27 -5.38
N GLY A 138 9.84 4.59 -5.13
CA GLY A 138 8.72 5.22 -4.43
C GLY A 138 8.68 4.93 -2.92
N ALA A 139 9.66 4.21 -2.35
CA ALA A 139 9.65 3.74 -0.97
C ALA A 139 10.45 4.61 0.01
N ALA A 140 10.98 5.78 -0.40
CA ALA A 140 11.78 6.64 0.47
C ALA A 140 11.08 7.02 1.78
N HIS A 141 9.78 7.30 1.72
CA HIS A 141 8.95 7.65 2.88
C HIS A 141 8.74 6.50 3.88
N SER A 142 8.97 5.26 3.47
CA SER A 142 8.82 4.09 4.34
C SER A 142 9.93 3.97 5.39
N ARG A 143 10.99 4.77 5.27
CA ARG A 143 12.03 4.90 6.30
C ARG A 143 11.54 5.59 7.58
N GLY A 144 10.52 6.43 7.47
CA GLY A 144 9.91 7.16 8.59
C GLY A 144 8.57 6.60 9.06
N LYS A 145 8.26 5.33 8.75
CA LYS A 145 7.08 4.63 9.26
C LYS A 145 7.31 4.13 10.70
N GLU A 146 6.53 3.16 11.15
CA GLU A 146 6.64 2.50 12.47
C GLU A 146 8.04 1.89 12.69
N SER A 147 8.67 1.48 11.58
CA SER A 147 10.07 1.08 11.48
C SER A 147 10.66 1.64 10.19
N ASN A 148 11.99 1.66 10.08
CA ASN A 148 12.63 1.88 8.78
C ASN A 148 12.47 0.61 7.93
N ARG A 149 11.36 0.55 7.16
CA ARG A 149 11.00 -0.65 6.38
C ARG A 149 12.06 -1.04 5.35
N VAL A 150 12.78 -0.07 4.79
CA VAL A 150 13.89 -0.35 3.86
C VAL A 150 14.99 -1.13 4.56
N GLU A 151 15.48 -0.63 5.69
CA GLU A 151 16.57 -1.28 6.45
C GLU A 151 16.12 -2.61 7.06
N SER A 152 14.89 -2.68 7.57
CA SER A 152 14.33 -3.92 8.11
C SER A 152 14.22 -5.00 7.04
N THR A 153 13.84 -4.64 5.80
CA THR A 153 13.79 -5.57 4.67
C THR A 153 15.18 -6.03 4.26
N LEU A 154 16.18 -5.14 4.21
CA LEU A 154 17.57 -5.51 3.95
C LEU A 154 18.10 -6.47 5.02
N TYR A 155 17.82 -6.18 6.28
CA TYR A 155 18.21 -7.06 7.37
C TYR A 155 17.59 -8.46 7.23
N LEU A 156 16.28 -8.51 6.93
CA LEU A 156 15.58 -9.77 6.70
C LEU A 156 16.22 -10.58 5.56
N LEU A 157 16.45 -9.98 4.41
CA LEU A 157 17.07 -10.65 3.26
C LEU A 157 18.43 -11.24 3.64
N ARG A 158 19.27 -10.47 4.34
CA ARG A 158 20.59 -10.93 4.82
C ARG A 158 20.50 -12.12 5.78
N CYS A 159 19.50 -12.12 6.68
CA CYS A 159 19.29 -13.26 7.59
C CYS A 159 19.00 -14.56 6.85
N PHE A 160 18.45 -14.48 5.64
CA PHE A 160 18.21 -15.64 4.75
C PHE A 160 19.28 -15.81 3.66
N GLY A 161 20.44 -15.19 3.82
CA GLY A 161 21.55 -15.32 2.87
C GLY A 161 21.34 -14.63 1.53
N MET A 162 20.35 -13.75 1.44
CA MET A 162 20.03 -13.00 0.22
C MET A 162 20.57 -11.56 0.29
N ASP A 163 20.96 -11.03 -0.87
CA ASP A 163 21.50 -9.68 -1.01
C ASP A 163 20.51 -8.71 -1.64
N ALA A 164 20.58 -7.47 -1.17
CA ALA A 164 19.95 -6.31 -1.82
C ALA A 164 20.69 -5.04 -1.43
N LYS A 165 20.50 -3.97 -2.21
CA LYS A 165 21.13 -2.68 -2.00
C LYS A 165 20.07 -1.59 -1.81
N ALA A 166 20.21 -0.79 -0.74
CA ALA A 166 19.40 0.39 -0.57
C ALA A 166 19.75 1.45 -1.64
N THR A 167 18.73 2.10 -2.16
CA THR A 167 18.85 3.31 -2.98
C THR A 167 18.24 4.49 -2.23
N SER A 168 18.37 5.70 -2.74
CA SER A 168 17.71 6.88 -2.16
C SER A 168 16.19 6.74 -2.10
N ASP A 169 15.59 5.99 -3.05
CA ASP A 169 14.14 5.88 -3.24
C ASP A 169 13.56 4.47 -2.99
N GLY A 170 14.39 3.48 -2.65
CA GLY A 170 13.92 2.11 -2.42
C GLY A 170 15.05 1.09 -2.35
N LEU A 171 14.98 0.02 -3.18
CA LEU A 171 15.89 -1.11 -3.19
C LEU A 171 16.25 -1.54 -4.62
N GLU A 172 17.47 -2.02 -4.81
CA GLU A 172 17.91 -2.80 -5.97
C GLU A 172 18.21 -4.22 -5.48
N ILE A 173 17.66 -5.22 -6.16
CA ILE A 173 17.63 -6.60 -5.69
C ILE A 173 18.14 -7.53 -6.82
N PRO A 174 19.27 -8.19 -6.65
CA PRO A 174 19.69 -9.26 -7.55
C PRO A 174 18.67 -10.40 -7.55
N GLY A 175 18.49 -11.06 -8.68
CA GLY A 175 17.59 -12.19 -8.81
C GLY A 175 18.28 -13.54 -8.64
N ASN A 176 17.48 -14.62 -8.76
CA ASN A 176 17.92 -16.01 -8.71
C ASN A 176 18.68 -16.35 -7.41
N GLN A 177 18.24 -15.77 -6.30
CA GLN A 177 18.78 -16.05 -4.98
C GLN A 177 17.97 -17.17 -4.32
N SER A 178 18.61 -17.91 -3.44
CA SER A 178 17.98 -18.96 -2.64
C SER A 178 18.14 -18.64 -1.16
N PRO A 179 17.06 -18.64 -0.38
CA PRO A 179 17.11 -18.47 1.07
C PRO A 179 17.72 -19.68 1.78
#